data_3b6b545c4f5c56d430cdd3c868f58774
#
_entry.id   3b6b545c4f5c56d430cdd3c868f58774
#
_cell.length_a   1.000
_cell.length_b   1.000
_cell.length_c   1.000
_cell.angle_alpha   90.00
_cell.angle_beta   90.00
_cell.angle_gamma   90.00
#
_symmetry.space_group_name_H-M   'P 1'
#
loop_
_entity.id
_entity.type
_entity.pdbx_description
1 polymer ?
#
loop_
_entity_poly.entity_id
_entity_poly.type
_entity_poly.pdbx_seq_one_letter_code
_entity_poly.pdbx_strand_id
1 'polypeptide(L)'
;MYLLPTGKLCLRSYPFKETPTGVLLDGDKAYVTTFEKTGRLEVLSLKSGQIEAAIPTGSGACYPIFSADKKHIYVCNQFAGTVSEIDPATCKVVRRVKVLREPRSAIFSKDGRYLFVANFLPAQRADLNIVAACVSVIEVKSFTKVKDIQLANGSNALRDMCITPDGKYIYVSHNLGRFMVPTSQLQQGWMNTSAFSIINVEKQEFEGAVLVDEPDRGAAGVWGIACDEKHIYVAHSGTHEISVIDHSRMLDKFRNYADKGRLDYDLTFLYGLRKRIPLQGNGPRHLLLSNNKLIIPTYFADVLNMVDLNTFSVAAVNMNVGRTETKEQKGEKFFNDAGHCYQGWQSCNGCHPGDGRTDGMNWDLMNDGVGNPKTARACFIAT
;
A
#
# COMPACT_ATOMS: atom_id res chain seq x y z
N MET A 1 -18.53 1.87 9.60
CA MET A 1 -19.21 0.54 9.53
C MET A 1 -19.08 -0.11 10.89
N TYR A 2 -20.20 -0.44 11.55
CA TYR A 2 -20.18 -1.13 12.83
C TYR A 2 -20.79 -2.51 12.64
N LEU A 3 -20.06 -3.57 13.00
CA LEU A 3 -20.62 -4.90 13.21
C LEU A 3 -21.31 -4.90 14.57
N LEU A 4 -22.63 -5.02 14.58
CA LEU A 4 -23.36 -5.22 15.81
C LEU A 4 -23.04 -6.61 16.38
N PRO A 5 -23.11 -6.80 17.73
CA PRO A 5 -22.91 -8.11 18.37
C PRO A 5 -23.85 -9.21 17.82
N THR A 6 -24.94 -8.83 17.18
CA THR A 6 -25.96 -9.71 16.55
C THR A 6 -25.56 -10.19 15.14
N GLY A 7 -24.36 -9.83 14.62
CA GLY A 7 -23.93 -10.16 13.26
C GLY A 7 -24.67 -9.38 12.15
N LYS A 8 -25.55 -8.44 12.50
CA LYS A 8 -26.20 -7.55 11.53
C LYS A 8 -25.28 -6.39 11.18
N LEU A 9 -25.11 -6.12 9.88
CA LEU A 9 -24.40 -4.97 9.38
C LEU A 9 -25.26 -3.72 9.57
N CYS A 10 -24.79 -2.76 10.36
CA CYS A 10 -25.38 -1.43 10.40
C CYS A 10 -24.61 -0.52 9.46
N LEU A 11 -25.19 -0.18 8.31
CA LEU A 11 -24.62 0.76 7.36
C LEU A 11 -25.12 2.16 7.70
N ARG A 12 -24.19 3.03 8.11
CA ARG A 12 -24.42 4.46 8.20
C ARG A 12 -23.48 5.16 7.22
N SER A 13 -24.05 5.95 6.32
CA SER A 13 -23.29 6.71 5.31
C SER A 13 -23.09 8.14 5.79
N TYR A 14 -21.88 8.63 5.62
CA TYR A 14 -21.50 10.02 5.90
C TYR A 14 -20.96 10.64 4.62
N PRO A 15 -21.65 11.60 4.00
CA PRO A 15 -21.20 12.24 2.78
C PRO A 15 -20.03 13.19 3.07
N PHE A 16 -19.00 13.13 2.21
CA PHE A 16 -17.91 14.10 2.20
C PHE A 16 -17.98 14.92 0.90
N LYS A 17 -17.52 16.16 0.98
CA LYS A 17 -17.42 17.03 -0.19
C LYS A 17 -16.33 16.57 -1.14
N GLU A 18 -15.20 16.15 -0.54
CA GLU A 18 -13.99 15.72 -1.23
C GLU A 18 -13.77 14.23 -1.05
N THR A 19 -12.93 13.63 -1.89
CA THR A 19 -12.66 12.18 -1.85
C THR A 19 -11.94 11.78 -0.56
N PRO A 20 -12.52 10.90 0.29
CA PRO A 20 -11.84 10.39 1.46
C PRO A 20 -10.68 9.47 1.06
N THR A 21 -9.54 9.58 1.76
CA THR A 21 -8.32 8.82 1.46
C THR A 21 -7.82 7.95 2.61
N GLY A 22 -8.34 8.16 3.81
CA GLY A 22 -8.00 7.37 4.98
C GLY A 22 -8.87 7.74 6.16
N VAL A 23 -9.01 6.82 7.12
CA VAL A 23 -9.84 7.02 8.31
C VAL A 23 -9.23 6.39 9.54
N LEU A 24 -9.29 7.12 10.66
CA LEU A 24 -9.05 6.61 12.01
C LEU A 24 -10.31 6.75 12.84
N LEU A 25 -10.51 5.81 13.75
CA LEU A 25 -11.64 5.83 14.68
C LEU A 25 -11.13 5.96 16.12
N ASP A 26 -11.74 6.85 16.90
CA ASP A 26 -11.52 6.95 18.33
C ASP A 26 -12.83 7.32 19.04
N GLY A 27 -13.41 6.35 19.75
CA GLY A 27 -14.72 6.49 20.37
C GLY A 27 -15.81 6.87 19.36
N ASP A 28 -16.44 8.03 19.58
CA ASP A 28 -17.51 8.56 18.73
C ASP A 28 -16.99 9.49 17.61
N LYS A 29 -15.69 9.54 17.38
CA LYS A 29 -15.07 10.38 16.35
C LYS A 29 -14.40 9.56 15.25
N ALA A 30 -14.55 10.03 14.03
CA ALA A 30 -13.75 9.59 12.89
C ALA A 30 -12.89 10.76 12.40
N TYR A 31 -11.60 10.48 12.21
CA TYR A 31 -10.63 11.41 11.64
C TYR A 31 -10.38 10.96 10.19
N VAL A 32 -10.84 11.77 9.24
CA VAL A 32 -10.87 11.41 7.82
C VAL A 32 -9.97 12.35 7.04
N THR A 33 -8.97 11.80 6.35
CA THR A 33 -8.19 12.60 5.37
C THR A 33 -8.94 12.71 4.07
N THR A 34 -8.87 13.87 3.43
CA THR A 34 -9.51 14.14 2.14
C THR A 34 -8.49 14.61 1.10
N PHE A 35 -8.71 14.15 -0.14
CA PHE A 35 -7.82 14.36 -1.26
C PHE A 35 -8.19 15.64 -2.01
N GLU A 36 -7.44 16.70 -1.73
CA GLU A 36 -7.64 18.02 -2.34
C GLU A 36 -6.30 18.68 -2.67
N LYS A 37 -6.36 19.78 -3.44
CA LYS A 37 -5.20 20.68 -3.61
C LYS A 37 -4.67 21.17 -2.27
N THR A 38 -5.56 21.48 -1.33
CA THR A 38 -5.25 21.71 0.08
C THR A 38 -5.85 20.57 0.90
N GLY A 39 -5.14 19.47 1.04
CA GLY A 39 -5.62 18.30 1.79
C GLY A 39 -5.94 18.62 3.24
N ARG A 40 -6.90 17.92 3.81
CA ARG A 40 -7.40 18.14 5.16
C ARG A 40 -7.49 16.86 5.97
N LEU A 41 -7.49 17.02 7.27
CA LEU A 41 -8.00 16.05 8.22
C LEU A 41 -9.33 16.57 8.77
N GLU A 42 -10.42 15.92 8.43
CA GLU A 42 -11.75 16.26 8.91
C GLU A 42 -12.10 15.42 10.15
N VAL A 43 -12.65 16.07 11.17
CA VAL A 43 -13.10 15.41 12.41
C VAL A 43 -14.61 15.28 12.32
N LEU A 44 -15.08 14.04 12.14
CA LEU A 44 -16.49 13.69 12.01
C LEU A 44 -17.03 13.11 13.32
N SER A 45 -18.12 13.67 13.85
CA SER A 45 -18.87 13.05 14.91
C SER A 45 -19.74 11.91 14.38
N LEU A 46 -19.51 10.70 14.85
CA LEU A 46 -20.31 9.53 14.47
C LEU A 46 -21.73 9.54 15.06
N LYS A 47 -21.94 10.31 16.13
CA LYS A 47 -23.27 10.49 16.74
C LYS A 47 -24.15 11.42 15.92
N SER A 48 -23.66 12.64 15.68
CA SER A 48 -24.43 13.67 14.96
C SER A 48 -24.35 13.53 13.44
N GLY A 49 -23.27 12.94 12.93
CA GLY A 49 -22.97 12.91 11.50
C GLY A 49 -22.43 14.23 10.95
N GLN A 50 -22.03 15.15 11.85
CA GLN A 50 -21.53 16.47 11.45
C GLN A 50 -19.98 16.51 11.50
N ILE A 51 -19.38 17.27 10.58
CA ILE A 51 -17.96 17.59 10.62
C ILE A 51 -17.76 18.70 11.65
N GLU A 52 -17.04 18.37 12.74
CA GLU A 52 -16.77 19.27 13.87
C GLU A 52 -15.58 20.18 13.60
N ALA A 53 -14.59 19.71 12.82
CA ALA A 53 -13.41 20.46 12.44
C ALA A 53 -12.85 19.98 11.08
N ALA A 54 -12.19 20.91 10.37
CA ALA A 54 -11.45 20.61 9.14
C ALA A 54 -10.05 21.25 9.24
N ILE A 55 -9.03 20.44 9.37
CA ILE A 55 -7.66 20.85 9.67
C ILE A 55 -6.83 20.80 8.38
N PRO A 56 -6.38 21.93 7.81
CA PRO A 56 -5.53 21.93 6.63
C PRO A 56 -4.17 21.28 6.95
N THR A 57 -3.82 20.20 6.24
CA THR A 57 -2.58 19.46 6.46
C THR A 57 -1.53 19.72 5.38
N GLY A 58 -1.87 19.45 4.13
CA GLY A 58 -0.99 19.59 2.97
C GLY A 58 -1.61 18.92 1.75
N SER A 59 -1.11 19.23 0.56
CA SER A 59 -1.63 18.66 -0.68
C SER A 59 -1.54 17.14 -0.71
N GLY A 60 -2.65 16.48 -1.04
CA GLY A 60 -2.75 15.02 -1.11
C GLY A 60 -2.72 14.35 0.28
N ALA A 61 -3.46 14.88 1.26
CA ALA A 61 -3.55 14.29 2.59
C ALA A 61 -4.06 12.84 2.51
N CYS A 62 -3.37 11.92 3.16
CA CYS A 62 -3.70 10.51 3.18
C CYS A 62 -3.08 9.81 4.41
N TYR A 63 -3.50 8.57 4.64
CA TYR A 63 -2.96 7.66 5.63
C TYR A 63 -2.79 8.30 7.02
N PRO A 64 -3.88 8.64 7.71
CA PRO A 64 -3.82 9.14 9.07
C PRO A 64 -3.44 7.99 10.02
N ILE A 65 -2.57 8.26 11.01
CA ILE A 65 -2.16 7.29 12.03
C ILE A 65 -2.04 7.97 13.40
N PHE A 66 -2.51 7.33 14.47
CA PHE A 66 -2.31 7.81 15.83
C PHE A 66 -0.92 7.52 16.36
N SER A 67 -0.39 8.40 17.20
CA SER A 67 0.66 8.03 18.16
C SER A 67 0.14 6.93 19.11
N ALA A 68 1.06 6.16 19.73
CA ALA A 68 0.70 5.09 20.64
C ALA A 68 -0.17 5.56 21.82
N ASP A 69 0.05 6.78 22.31
CA ASP A 69 -0.70 7.43 23.40
C ASP A 69 -1.95 8.19 22.90
N LYS A 70 -2.21 8.17 21.59
CA LYS A 70 -3.30 8.87 20.88
C LYS A 70 -3.33 10.40 21.07
N LYS A 71 -2.25 11.01 21.56
CA LYS A 71 -2.17 12.47 21.73
C LYS A 71 -1.93 13.21 20.43
N HIS A 72 -1.40 12.52 19.42
CA HIS A 72 -1.11 13.09 18.13
C HIS A 72 -1.64 12.20 17.00
N ILE A 73 -1.97 12.85 15.88
CA ILE A 73 -2.28 12.19 14.59
C ILE A 73 -1.22 12.63 13.59
N TYR A 74 -0.66 11.67 12.86
CA TYR A 74 0.28 11.93 11.79
C TYR A 74 -0.42 11.68 10.45
N VAL A 75 -0.22 12.60 9.50
CA VAL A 75 -0.85 12.55 8.17
C VAL A 75 0.23 12.69 7.12
N CYS A 76 0.27 11.74 6.18
CA CYS A 76 1.07 11.85 4.97
C CYS A 76 0.42 12.85 4.02
N ASN A 77 1.21 13.80 3.50
CA ASN A 77 0.77 14.75 2.48
C ASN A 77 1.48 14.39 1.18
N GLN A 78 0.85 13.54 0.37
CA GLN A 78 1.46 12.86 -0.76
C GLN A 78 2.15 13.83 -1.73
N PHE A 79 1.45 14.86 -2.20
CA PHE A 79 2.00 15.79 -3.19
C PHE A 79 2.81 16.94 -2.60
N ALA A 80 2.66 17.19 -1.29
CA ALA A 80 3.51 18.14 -0.58
C ALA A 80 4.87 17.54 -0.18
N GLY A 81 5.03 16.21 -0.20
CA GLY A 81 6.26 15.53 0.23
C GLY A 81 6.56 15.74 1.71
N THR A 82 5.53 15.78 2.54
CA THR A 82 5.67 16.06 3.99
C THR A 82 4.81 15.12 4.83
N VAL A 83 5.16 15.00 6.11
CA VAL A 83 4.29 14.44 7.15
C VAL A 83 3.93 15.55 8.11
N SER A 84 2.64 15.69 8.42
CA SER A 84 2.12 16.64 9.41
C SER A 84 1.83 15.92 10.71
N GLU A 85 2.24 16.50 11.84
CA GLU A 85 1.84 16.10 13.18
C GLU A 85 0.71 17.03 13.64
N ILE A 86 -0.38 16.47 14.12
CA ILE A 86 -1.61 17.18 14.47
C ILE A 86 -1.97 16.84 15.92
N ASP A 87 -2.32 17.86 16.67
CA ASP A 87 -2.95 17.70 17.98
C ASP A 87 -4.48 17.64 17.80
N PRO A 88 -5.09 16.48 18.04
CA PRO A 88 -6.54 16.31 17.89
C PRO A 88 -7.37 17.08 18.92
N ALA A 89 -6.80 17.45 20.07
CA ALA A 89 -7.50 18.21 21.10
C ALA A 89 -7.66 19.69 20.73
N THR A 90 -6.62 20.28 20.11
CA THR A 90 -6.64 21.66 19.65
C THR A 90 -7.03 21.81 18.19
N CYS A 91 -7.15 20.71 17.45
CA CYS A 91 -7.41 20.67 16.01
C CYS A 91 -6.40 21.52 15.20
N LYS A 92 -5.11 21.41 15.53
CA LYS A 92 -4.04 22.17 14.88
C LYS A 92 -2.89 21.28 14.44
N VAL A 93 -2.28 21.64 13.31
CA VAL A 93 -0.97 21.11 12.91
C VAL A 93 0.09 21.71 13.84
N VAL A 94 0.80 20.84 14.54
CA VAL A 94 1.86 21.21 15.49
C VAL A 94 3.20 21.38 14.78
N ARG A 95 3.57 20.37 13.98
CA ARG A 95 4.85 20.32 13.25
C ARG A 95 4.67 19.69 11.87
N ARG A 96 5.64 19.96 10.99
CA ARG A 96 5.78 19.26 9.69
C ARG A 96 7.22 18.89 9.45
N VAL A 97 7.41 17.74 8.82
CA VAL A 97 8.72 17.28 8.38
C VAL A 97 8.67 16.94 6.89
N LYS A 98 9.73 17.32 6.16
CA LYS A 98 9.89 16.98 4.76
C LYS A 98 10.45 15.56 4.64
N VAL A 99 9.85 14.76 3.77
CA VAL A 99 10.31 13.44 3.37
C VAL A 99 10.59 13.40 1.88
N LEU A 100 10.75 12.22 1.32
CA LEU A 100 10.96 12.08 -0.11
C LEU A 100 9.65 12.19 -0.92
N ARG A 101 9.70 11.70 -2.16
CA ARG A 101 8.61 11.86 -3.13
C ARG A 101 7.40 11.01 -2.75
N GLU A 102 6.29 11.68 -2.47
CA GLU A 102 4.97 11.10 -2.31
C GLU A 102 4.83 10.11 -1.14
N PRO A 103 4.95 10.59 0.12
CA PRO A 103 4.66 9.75 1.28
C PRO A 103 3.21 9.22 1.21
N ARG A 104 3.02 7.89 1.36
CA ARG A 104 1.73 7.24 1.16
C ARG A 104 1.24 6.43 2.35
N SER A 105 2.15 5.82 3.10
CA SER A 105 1.82 5.12 4.34
C SER A 105 2.89 5.35 5.38
N ALA A 106 2.53 5.15 6.65
CA ALA A 106 3.43 5.36 7.76
C ALA A 106 3.16 4.33 8.87
N ILE A 107 4.21 3.94 9.61
CA ILE A 107 4.09 3.03 10.74
C ILE A 107 5.12 3.36 11.80
N PHE A 108 4.74 3.27 13.08
CA PHE A 108 5.67 3.46 14.19
C PHE A 108 6.50 2.21 14.47
N SER A 109 7.75 2.42 14.94
CA SER A 109 8.44 1.40 15.72
C SER A 109 7.63 1.10 16.99
N LYS A 110 7.76 -0.11 17.55
CA LYS A 110 6.96 -0.52 18.71
C LYS A 110 7.21 0.34 19.95
N ASP A 111 8.41 0.87 20.09
CA ASP A 111 8.81 1.79 21.17
C ASP A 111 8.34 3.24 20.95
N GLY A 112 7.73 3.54 19.79
CA GLY A 112 7.25 4.85 19.40
C GLY A 112 8.35 5.88 19.09
N ARG A 113 9.63 5.48 19.06
CA ARG A 113 10.74 6.40 18.81
C ARG A 113 10.86 6.87 17.39
N TYR A 114 10.52 5.98 16.45
CA TYR A 114 10.64 6.24 15.02
C TYR A 114 9.32 6.05 14.30
N LEU A 115 9.09 6.91 13.32
CA LEU A 115 8.03 6.79 12.34
C LEU A 115 8.67 6.48 10.99
N PHE A 116 8.35 5.32 10.42
CA PHE A 116 8.76 4.90 9.10
C PHE A 116 7.69 5.33 8.10
N VAL A 117 8.11 5.93 6.98
CA VAL A 117 7.21 6.51 5.97
C VAL A 117 7.56 5.95 4.61
N ALA A 118 6.65 5.22 3.99
CA ALA A 118 6.82 4.72 2.62
C ALA A 118 6.58 5.85 1.62
N ASN A 119 7.61 6.14 0.81
CA ASN A 119 7.51 7.10 -0.28
C ASN A 119 7.14 6.35 -1.56
N PHE A 120 6.07 6.76 -2.22
CA PHE A 120 5.40 6.00 -3.27
C PHE A 120 6.28 5.72 -4.50
N LEU A 121 7.04 6.71 -4.95
CA LEU A 121 7.86 6.64 -6.16
C LEU A 121 9.32 6.95 -5.87
N PRO A 122 10.25 6.48 -6.73
CA PRO A 122 11.65 6.88 -6.69
C PRO A 122 11.81 8.40 -6.76
N ALA A 123 12.72 8.93 -5.95
CA ALA A 123 13.04 10.37 -5.92
C ALA A 123 14.33 10.69 -6.69
N GLN A 124 15.10 9.67 -7.06
CA GLN A 124 16.37 9.80 -7.79
C GLN A 124 16.12 10.10 -9.27
N ARG A 125 17.20 10.50 -9.96
CA ARG A 125 17.23 10.60 -11.42
C ARG A 125 17.04 9.20 -12.03
N ALA A 126 16.27 9.12 -13.10
CA ALA A 126 15.95 7.84 -13.77
C ALA A 126 17.13 7.22 -14.54
N ASP A 127 18.23 7.97 -14.74
CA ASP A 127 19.42 7.55 -15.47
C ASP A 127 20.55 6.99 -14.57
N LEU A 128 20.25 6.77 -13.28
CA LEU A 128 21.17 6.12 -12.36
C LEU A 128 21.10 4.59 -12.47
N ASN A 129 22.19 3.91 -12.08
CA ASN A 129 22.24 2.45 -12.04
C ASN A 129 21.28 1.84 -11.01
N ILE A 130 20.97 2.58 -9.96
CA ILE A 130 20.00 2.17 -8.94
C ILE A 130 18.94 3.26 -8.85
N VAL A 131 17.71 2.89 -9.20
CA VAL A 131 16.53 3.73 -9.09
C VAL A 131 15.49 2.97 -8.28
N ALA A 132 15.23 3.40 -7.07
CA ALA A 132 14.33 2.71 -6.15
C ALA A 132 13.62 3.70 -5.22
N ALA A 133 12.38 3.41 -4.90
CA ALA A 133 11.67 4.11 -3.85
C ALA A 133 12.31 3.80 -2.48
N CYS A 134 12.13 4.71 -1.53
CA CYS A 134 12.74 4.65 -0.21
C CYS A 134 11.68 4.71 0.89
N VAL A 135 12.05 4.20 2.06
CA VAL A 135 11.31 4.43 3.31
C VAL A 135 12.09 5.47 4.13
N SER A 136 11.45 6.62 4.39
CA SER A 136 12.03 7.66 5.24
C SER A 136 11.81 7.32 6.71
N VAL A 137 12.82 7.55 7.54
CA VAL A 137 12.76 7.36 9.01
C VAL A 137 12.77 8.72 9.69
N ILE A 138 11.76 8.98 10.50
CA ILE A 138 11.59 10.20 11.27
C ILE A 138 11.77 9.86 12.74
N GLU A 139 12.66 10.57 13.46
CA GLU A 139 12.70 10.53 14.91
C GLU A 139 11.53 11.34 15.47
N VAL A 140 10.64 10.71 16.21
CA VAL A 140 9.36 11.30 16.65
C VAL A 140 9.56 12.46 17.60
N LYS A 141 10.51 12.36 18.55
CA LYS A 141 10.75 13.38 19.57
C LYS A 141 11.21 14.71 18.96
N SER A 142 12.22 14.69 18.11
CA SER A 142 12.73 15.88 17.40
C SER A 142 11.86 16.26 16.20
N PHE A 143 11.09 15.31 15.69
CA PHE A 143 10.32 15.36 14.44
C PHE A 143 11.19 15.73 13.24
N THR A 144 12.34 15.08 13.13
CA THR A 144 13.29 15.25 12.06
C THR A 144 13.50 13.94 11.31
N LYS A 145 13.67 14.04 9.99
CA LYS A 145 14.06 12.88 9.17
C LYS A 145 15.52 12.55 9.46
N VAL A 146 15.80 11.32 9.89
CA VAL A 146 17.15 10.86 10.26
C VAL A 146 17.79 9.96 9.20
N LYS A 147 16.98 9.26 8.38
CA LYS A 147 17.49 8.32 7.38
C LYS A 147 16.48 8.15 6.23
N ASP A 148 16.97 7.79 5.06
CA ASP A 148 16.19 7.24 3.97
C ASP A 148 16.73 5.84 3.66
N ILE A 149 15.89 4.80 3.79
CA ILE A 149 16.21 3.40 3.52
C ILE A 149 15.85 3.11 2.07
N GLN A 150 16.84 2.96 1.21
CA GLN A 150 16.65 2.60 -0.18
C GLN A 150 16.30 1.12 -0.30
N LEU A 151 15.27 0.78 -1.06
CA LEU A 151 14.87 -0.59 -1.33
C LEU A 151 15.62 -1.20 -2.54
N ALA A 152 15.25 -2.41 -2.95
CA ALA A 152 15.83 -3.08 -4.11
C ALA A 152 15.67 -2.24 -5.39
N ASN A 153 16.63 -2.35 -6.31
CA ASN A 153 16.58 -1.64 -7.59
C ASN A 153 15.28 -1.97 -8.36
N GLY A 154 14.58 -0.95 -8.81
CA GLY A 154 13.27 -1.09 -9.46
C GLY A 154 12.08 -1.02 -8.51
N SER A 155 12.28 -0.93 -7.18
CA SER A 155 11.18 -0.76 -6.24
C SER A 155 10.43 0.54 -6.49
N ASN A 156 9.12 0.44 -6.68
CA ASN A 156 8.22 1.57 -6.91
C ASN A 156 6.82 1.26 -6.38
N ALA A 157 5.97 2.27 -6.37
CA ALA A 157 4.59 2.14 -5.91
C ALA A 157 4.50 1.50 -4.51
N LEU A 158 5.28 2.04 -3.53
CA LEU A 158 5.18 1.61 -2.14
C LEU A 158 3.79 1.97 -1.61
N ARG A 159 3.02 0.97 -1.17
CA ARG A 159 1.60 1.19 -0.88
C ARG A 159 1.26 1.11 0.60
N ASP A 160 1.71 0.09 1.27
CA ASP A 160 1.34 -0.17 2.66
C ASP A 160 2.48 -0.82 3.44
N MET A 161 2.41 -0.72 4.77
CA MET A 161 3.40 -1.29 5.66
C MET A 161 2.75 -1.95 6.88
N CYS A 162 3.35 -3.03 7.36
CA CYS A 162 3.05 -3.59 8.67
C CYS A 162 4.33 -3.89 9.43
N ILE A 163 4.25 -3.88 10.77
CA ILE A 163 5.35 -4.25 11.65
C ILE A 163 5.08 -5.63 12.25
N THR A 164 6.13 -6.44 12.36
CA THR A 164 6.01 -7.77 12.98
C THR A 164 5.60 -7.68 14.45
N PRO A 165 4.89 -8.69 14.98
CA PRO A 165 4.44 -8.69 16.37
C PRO A 165 5.57 -8.52 17.39
N ASP A 166 6.79 -8.98 17.10
CA ASP A 166 7.98 -8.77 17.93
C ASP A 166 8.66 -7.39 17.72
N GLY A 167 8.22 -6.61 16.72
CA GLY A 167 8.73 -5.28 16.40
C GLY A 167 10.07 -5.27 15.67
N LYS A 168 10.61 -6.43 15.25
CA LYS A 168 11.95 -6.51 14.65
C LYS A 168 11.98 -6.11 13.19
N TYR A 169 10.90 -6.37 12.44
CA TYR A 169 10.83 -6.13 11.02
C TYR A 169 9.60 -5.31 10.64
N ILE A 170 9.77 -4.52 9.60
CA ILE A 170 8.68 -3.88 8.86
C ILE A 170 8.63 -4.53 7.47
N TYR A 171 7.44 -4.92 7.03
CA TYR A 171 7.16 -5.33 5.68
C TYR A 171 6.52 -4.19 4.91
N VAL A 172 7.00 -3.97 3.67
CA VAL A 172 6.54 -2.90 2.78
C VAL A 172 6.10 -3.50 1.47
N SER A 173 4.84 -3.39 1.11
CA SER A 173 4.31 -3.86 -0.19
C SER A 173 4.64 -2.89 -1.31
N HIS A 174 5.14 -3.39 -2.45
CA HIS A 174 5.54 -2.55 -3.58
C HIS A 174 5.64 -3.35 -4.89
N ASN A 175 5.68 -2.64 -6.01
CA ASN A 175 6.08 -3.21 -7.28
C ASN A 175 7.60 -3.22 -7.42
N LEU A 176 8.12 -4.14 -8.23
CA LEU A 176 9.54 -4.25 -8.55
C LEU A 176 9.72 -4.35 -10.07
N GLY A 177 10.06 -3.22 -10.69
CA GLY A 177 10.24 -3.09 -12.13
C GLY A 177 11.64 -3.52 -12.59
N ARG A 178 11.72 -4.36 -13.62
CA ARG A 178 12.97 -4.81 -14.23
C ARG A 178 13.39 -3.89 -15.37
N PHE A 179 13.42 -2.58 -15.11
CA PHE A 179 13.64 -1.55 -16.12
C PHE A 179 15.03 -1.61 -16.79
N MET A 180 16.02 -2.30 -16.16
CA MET A 180 17.38 -2.45 -16.68
C MET A 180 17.51 -3.54 -17.77
N VAL A 181 16.43 -4.27 -18.06
CA VAL A 181 16.40 -5.30 -19.10
C VAL A 181 15.40 -4.92 -20.19
N PRO A 182 15.72 -5.24 -21.48
CA PRO A 182 14.79 -4.99 -22.57
C PRO A 182 13.45 -5.68 -22.36
N THR A 183 12.36 -5.02 -22.75
CA THR A 183 10.97 -5.51 -22.60
C THR A 183 10.58 -6.56 -23.65
N SER A 184 11.53 -7.38 -24.11
CA SER A 184 11.35 -8.38 -25.17
C SER A 184 10.34 -9.48 -24.84
N GLN A 185 10.00 -9.68 -23.59
CA GLN A 185 9.08 -10.73 -23.11
C GLN A 185 7.94 -10.17 -22.26
N LEU A 186 7.51 -8.96 -22.56
CA LEU A 186 6.47 -8.27 -21.79
C LEU A 186 5.18 -9.10 -21.63
N GLN A 187 4.76 -9.82 -22.66
CA GLN A 187 3.58 -10.67 -22.64
C GLN A 187 3.74 -11.93 -21.77
N GLN A 188 4.95 -12.30 -21.39
CA GLN A 188 5.21 -13.47 -20.54
C GLN A 188 5.33 -13.13 -19.05
N GLY A 189 5.22 -11.86 -18.69
CA GLY A 189 5.29 -11.37 -17.30
C GLY A 189 6.70 -11.12 -16.82
N TRP A 190 6.91 -11.15 -15.50
CA TRP A 190 8.14 -10.93 -14.72
C TRP A 190 8.81 -9.55 -14.87
N MET A 191 8.49 -8.77 -15.88
CA MET A 191 9.05 -7.42 -16.08
C MET A 191 8.67 -6.45 -14.96
N ASN A 192 7.46 -6.61 -14.42
CA ASN A 192 6.98 -5.82 -13.30
C ASN A 192 6.38 -6.77 -12.27
N THR A 193 7.20 -7.18 -11.31
CA THR A 193 6.83 -8.15 -10.29
C THR A 193 6.24 -7.46 -9.07
N SER A 194 5.44 -8.19 -8.34
CA SER A 194 4.86 -7.79 -7.05
C SER A 194 5.72 -8.33 -5.91
N ALA A 195 6.02 -7.51 -4.92
CA ALA A 195 6.92 -7.86 -3.83
C ALA A 195 6.52 -7.23 -2.50
N PHE A 196 7.10 -7.73 -1.44
CA PHE A 196 7.25 -6.97 -0.21
C PHE A 196 8.71 -6.97 0.26
N SER A 197 9.18 -5.80 0.68
CA SER A 197 10.51 -5.63 1.26
C SER A 197 10.51 -5.86 2.76
N ILE A 198 11.63 -6.37 3.27
CA ILE A 198 11.88 -6.61 4.70
C ILE A 198 12.88 -5.57 5.18
N ILE A 199 12.47 -4.76 6.16
CA ILE A 199 13.31 -3.74 6.80
C ILE A 199 13.55 -4.15 8.25
N ASN A 200 14.80 -4.17 8.67
CA ASN A 200 15.20 -4.33 10.05
C ASN A 200 14.97 -3.01 10.80
N VAL A 201 14.15 -3.05 11.84
CA VAL A 201 13.75 -1.84 12.58
C VAL A 201 14.90 -1.26 13.40
N GLU A 202 15.66 -2.10 14.09
CA GLU A 202 16.78 -1.69 14.95
C GLU A 202 17.92 -1.08 14.13
N LYS A 203 18.34 -1.75 13.05
CA LYS A 203 19.42 -1.30 12.16
C LYS A 203 18.96 -0.18 11.23
N GLN A 204 17.64 -0.04 11.02
CA GLN A 204 17.05 0.83 10.01
C GLN A 204 17.63 0.53 8.61
N GLU A 205 17.63 -0.74 8.22
CA GLU A 205 18.24 -1.21 6.99
C GLU A 205 17.31 -2.15 6.22
N PHE A 206 17.38 -2.06 4.89
CA PHE A 206 16.76 -3.02 3.99
C PHE A 206 17.54 -4.34 4.03
N GLU A 207 16.85 -5.45 4.23
CA GLU A 207 17.46 -6.77 4.30
C GLU A 207 17.17 -7.66 3.08
N GLY A 208 16.12 -7.39 2.33
CA GLY A 208 15.76 -8.14 1.12
C GLY A 208 14.32 -7.90 0.68
N ALA A 209 13.99 -8.32 -0.55
CA ALA A 209 12.64 -8.29 -1.08
C ALA A 209 12.19 -9.70 -1.47
N VAL A 210 10.97 -10.05 -1.08
CA VAL A 210 10.32 -11.33 -1.37
C VAL A 210 9.29 -11.13 -2.46
N LEU A 211 9.40 -11.87 -3.56
CA LEU A 211 8.40 -11.86 -4.63
C LEU A 211 7.14 -12.63 -4.21
N VAL A 212 5.99 -12.06 -4.54
CA VAL A 212 4.68 -12.68 -4.33
C VAL A 212 4.06 -13.21 -5.63
N ASP A 213 4.77 -13.13 -6.73
CA ASP A 213 4.45 -13.84 -7.97
C ASP A 213 4.97 -15.28 -7.92
N GLU A 214 4.46 -16.12 -8.81
CA GLU A 214 4.92 -17.50 -9.06
C GLU A 214 5.38 -17.59 -10.50
N PRO A 215 6.24 -18.56 -10.87
CA PRO A 215 6.77 -18.66 -12.23
C PRO A 215 5.72 -18.74 -13.33
N ASP A 216 4.54 -19.30 -13.03
CA ASP A 216 3.43 -19.53 -13.95
C ASP A 216 2.20 -18.68 -13.64
N ARG A 217 2.25 -17.84 -12.58
CA ARG A 217 1.09 -17.05 -12.17
C ARG A 217 1.49 -15.77 -11.44
N GLY A 218 1.22 -14.64 -12.03
CA GLY A 218 1.42 -13.34 -11.41
C GLY A 218 0.44 -13.08 -10.24
N ALA A 219 0.79 -12.11 -9.43
CA ALA A 219 0.01 -11.60 -8.29
C ALA A 219 -0.08 -10.07 -8.37
N ALA A 220 -0.47 -9.57 -9.54
CA ALA A 220 -0.37 -8.15 -9.87
C ALA A 220 -1.18 -7.25 -8.97
N GLY A 221 -0.67 -6.02 -8.83
CA GLY A 221 -1.33 -4.97 -8.08
C GLY A 221 -1.26 -5.18 -6.57
N VAL A 222 -0.08 -5.49 -6.05
CA VAL A 222 0.13 -5.59 -4.60
C VAL A 222 -0.23 -4.27 -3.91
N TRP A 223 -1.03 -4.36 -2.82
CA TRP A 223 -1.51 -3.20 -2.06
C TRP A 223 -1.33 -3.40 -0.56
N GLY A 224 -2.41 -3.66 0.18
CA GLY A 224 -2.38 -3.82 1.62
C GLY A 224 -1.52 -4.98 2.06
N ILE A 225 -0.82 -4.79 3.18
CA ILE A 225 -0.05 -5.82 3.85
C ILE A 225 -0.33 -5.78 5.35
N ALA A 226 -0.56 -6.94 5.94
CA ALA A 226 -0.76 -7.09 7.38
C ALA A 226 -0.06 -8.36 7.86
N CYS A 227 0.28 -8.44 9.14
CA CYS A 227 0.83 -9.66 9.70
C CYS A 227 0.38 -9.86 11.15
N ASP A 228 0.30 -11.09 11.54
CA ASP A 228 0.22 -11.55 12.91
C ASP A 228 1.38 -12.52 13.21
N GLU A 229 1.35 -13.22 14.34
CA GLU A 229 2.39 -14.16 14.71
C GLU A 229 2.46 -15.38 13.78
N LYS A 230 1.34 -15.75 13.14
CA LYS A 230 1.21 -16.95 12.32
C LYS A 230 1.38 -16.69 10.84
N HIS A 231 0.85 -15.57 10.35
CA HIS A 231 0.76 -15.31 8.91
C HIS A 231 1.12 -13.88 8.54
N ILE A 232 1.55 -13.73 7.28
CA ILE A 232 1.61 -12.47 6.56
C ILE A 232 0.50 -12.51 5.50
N TYR A 233 -0.27 -11.44 5.40
CA TYR A 233 -1.37 -11.27 4.47
C TYR A 233 -1.02 -10.17 3.49
N VAL A 234 -1.18 -10.45 2.19
CA VAL A 234 -0.90 -9.47 1.12
C VAL A 234 -2.10 -9.40 0.19
N ALA A 235 -2.65 -8.21 -0.03
CA ALA A 235 -3.73 -7.99 -0.97
C ALA A 235 -3.19 -7.76 -2.38
N HIS A 236 -3.81 -8.43 -3.37
CA HIS A 236 -3.49 -8.30 -4.79
C HIS A 236 -4.69 -7.68 -5.51
N SER A 237 -4.63 -6.35 -5.68
CA SER A 237 -5.74 -5.58 -6.25
C SER A 237 -6.02 -5.93 -7.70
N GLY A 238 -4.99 -6.30 -8.47
CA GLY A 238 -5.10 -6.65 -9.88
C GLY A 238 -5.61 -8.07 -10.13
N THR A 239 -5.29 -9.02 -9.26
CA THR A 239 -5.73 -10.43 -9.38
C THR A 239 -6.88 -10.79 -8.44
N HIS A 240 -7.41 -9.82 -7.69
CA HIS A 240 -8.62 -9.92 -6.87
C HIS A 240 -8.58 -11.02 -5.79
N GLU A 241 -7.43 -11.18 -5.17
CA GLU A 241 -7.18 -12.22 -4.17
C GLU A 241 -6.27 -11.73 -3.05
N ILE A 242 -6.04 -12.56 -2.06
CA ILE A 242 -4.99 -12.36 -1.05
C ILE A 242 -4.01 -13.53 -1.06
N SER A 243 -2.76 -13.25 -0.72
CA SER A 243 -1.80 -14.26 -0.27
C SER A 243 -1.83 -14.36 1.25
N VAL A 244 -1.83 -15.60 1.76
CA VAL A 244 -1.62 -15.94 3.17
C VAL A 244 -0.32 -16.73 3.23
N ILE A 245 0.68 -16.19 3.93
CA ILE A 245 2.05 -16.74 3.95
C ILE A 245 2.38 -17.15 5.38
N ASP A 246 2.91 -18.34 5.58
CA ASP A 246 3.39 -18.84 6.88
C ASP A 246 4.56 -17.96 7.36
N HIS A 247 4.32 -17.18 8.40
CA HIS A 247 5.23 -16.13 8.84
C HIS A 247 6.54 -16.69 9.42
N SER A 248 6.45 -17.68 10.28
CA SER A 248 7.64 -18.26 10.94
C SER A 248 8.54 -18.98 9.93
N ARG A 249 7.95 -19.84 9.10
CA ARG A 249 8.70 -20.58 8.08
C ARG A 249 9.28 -19.66 7.00
N MET A 250 8.56 -18.62 6.63
CA MET A 250 9.07 -17.59 5.71
C MET A 250 10.30 -16.88 6.28
N LEU A 251 10.23 -16.42 7.54
CA LEU A 251 11.37 -15.78 8.20
C LEU A 251 12.57 -16.71 8.37
N ASP A 252 12.34 -17.98 8.72
CA ASP A 252 13.41 -18.96 8.85
C ASP A 252 14.09 -19.22 7.50
N LYS A 253 13.31 -19.39 6.43
CA LYS A 253 13.84 -19.53 5.07
C LYS A 253 14.60 -18.28 4.63
N PHE A 254 14.07 -17.08 4.93
CA PHE A 254 14.71 -15.80 4.64
C PHE A 254 16.05 -15.63 5.34
N ARG A 255 16.13 -15.95 6.65
CA ARG A 255 17.38 -15.84 7.42
C ARG A 255 18.48 -16.77 6.90
N ASN A 256 18.09 -17.96 6.46
CA ASN A 256 19.00 -19.00 5.94
C ASN A 256 19.20 -18.92 4.42
N TYR A 257 18.63 -17.93 3.74
CA TYR A 257 18.80 -17.77 2.30
C TYR A 257 20.23 -17.35 1.97
N ALA A 258 20.89 -18.12 1.10
CA ALA A 258 22.34 -18.04 0.88
C ALA A 258 22.79 -16.68 0.29
N ASP A 259 22.03 -16.13 -0.66
CA ASP A 259 22.33 -14.87 -1.32
C ASP A 259 21.08 -13.95 -1.36
N LYS A 260 20.93 -13.14 -0.34
CA LYS A 260 19.80 -12.21 -0.22
C LYS A 260 19.73 -11.19 -1.35
N GLY A 261 20.84 -10.92 -2.03
CA GLY A 261 20.90 -10.05 -3.20
C GLY A 261 20.25 -10.66 -4.45
N ARG A 262 19.91 -11.96 -4.43
CA ARG A 262 19.18 -12.65 -5.51
C ARG A 262 17.74 -13.01 -5.14
N LEU A 263 17.34 -12.75 -3.90
CA LEU A 263 16.02 -13.11 -3.41
C LEU A 263 14.90 -12.40 -4.20
N ASP A 264 15.14 -11.18 -4.62
CA ASP A 264 14.21 -10.38 -5.42
C ASP A 264 14.05 -10.87 -6.88
N TYR A 265 14.76 -11.95 -7.27
CA TYR A 265 14.59 -12.69 -8.53
C TYR A 265 14.02 -14.10 -8.34
N ASP A 266 13.85 -14.56 -7.11
CA ASP A 266 13.40 -15.93 -6.81
C ASP A 266 11.87 -16.02 -6.73
N LEU A 267 11.23 -16.35 -7.86
CA LEU A 267 9.79 -16.59 -7.95
C LEU A 267 9.34 -17.87 -7.22
N THR A 268 10.27 -18.72 -6.78
CA THR A 268 9.97 -19.98 -6.10
C THR A 268 10.12 -19.90 -4.58
N PHE A 269 10.59 -18.76 -4.06
CA PHE A 269 10.88 -18.60 -2.64
C PHE A 269 9.69 -18.96 -1.74
N LEU A 270 8.47 -18.60 -2.13
CA LEU A 270 7.25 -18.87 -1.35
C LEU A 270 6.61 -20.23 -1.61
N TYR A 271 7.22 -21.13 -2.41
CA TYR A 271 6.66 -22.46 -2.63
C TYR A 271 6.52 -23.25 -1.33
N GLY A 272 5.33 -23.80 -1.10
CA GLY A 272 4.98 -24.54 0.12
C GLY A 272 4.82 -23.68 1.38
N LEU A 273 4.94 -22.36 1.26
CA LEU A 273 4.76 -21.40 2.36
C LEU A 273 3.52 -20.52 2.20
N ARG A 274 2.93 -20.49 1.01
CA ARG A 274 1.87 -19.56 0.66
C ARG A 274 0.62 -20.27 0.17
N LYS A 275 -0.53 -19.72 0.54
CA LYS A 275 -1.86 -20.02 -0.01
C LYS A 275 -2.44 -18.75 -0.64
N ARG A 276 -3.00 -18.84 -1.83
CA ARG A 276 -3.75 -17.76 -2.49
C ARG A 276 -5.24 -17.99 -2.29
N ILE A 277 -5.96 -16.96 -1.87
CA ILE A 277 -7.39 -17.02 -1.56
C ILE A 277 -8.10 -16.01 -2.45
N PRO A 278 -8.93 -16.46 -3.41
CA PRO A 278 -9.74 -15.56 -4.21
C PRO A 278 -10.80 -14.87 -3.37
N LEU A 279 -11.09 -13.62 -3.68
CA LEU A 279 -12.09 -12.80 -3.01
C LEU A 279 -13.29 -12.56 -3.92
N GLN A 280 -14.40 -12.13 -3.32
CA GLN A 280 -15.55 -11.63 -4.08
C GLN A 280 -15.36 -10.14 -4.37
N GLY A 281 -15.68 -9.72 -5.60
CA GLY A 281 -15.49 -8.35 -6.06
C GLY A 281 -14.04 -8.04 -6.44
N ASN A 282 -13.82 -6.85 -6.99
CA ASN A 282 -12.57 -6.46 -7.62
C ASN A 282 -11.80 -5.42 -6.79
N GLY A 283 -10.48 -5.54 -6.78
CA GLY A 283 -9.59 -4.53 -6.23
C GLY A 283 -9.51 -4.49 -4.69
N PRO A 284 -9.12 -5.57 -3.99
CA PRO A 284 -8.79 -5.50 -2.58
C PRO A 284 -7.57 -4.59 -2.39
N ARG A 285 -7.67 -3.58 -1.51
CA ARG A 285 -6.60 -2.60 -1.30
C ARG A 285 -6.14 -2.49 0.14
N HIS A 286 -7.02 -2.71 1.11
CA HIS A 286 -6.69 -2.61 2.54
C HIS A 286 -7.03 -3.89 3.28
N LEU A 287 -6.26 -4.17 4.32
CA LEU A 287 -6.41 -5.33 5.18
C LEU A 287 -6.56 -4.87 6.63
N LEU A 288 -7.60 -5.33 7.31
CA LEU A 288 -7.81 -5.06 8.73
C LEU A 288 -7.95 -6.37 9.50
N LEU A 289 -6.97 -6.64 10.37
CA LEU A 289 -7.03 -7.74 11.31
C LEU A 289 -7.91 -7.37 12.52
N SER A 290 -8.97 -8.11 12.75
CA SER A 290 -9.84 -7.90 13.90
C SER A 290 -10.58 -9.19 14.28
N ASN A 291 -10.58 -9.53 15.57
CA ASN A 291 -11.36 -10.64 16.13
C ASN A 291 -11.23 -11.95 15.34
N ASN A 292 -10.01 -12.38 15.08
CA ASN A 292 -9.69 -13.61 14.33
C ASN A 292 -10.26 -13.62 12.89
N LYS A 293 -10.46 -12.44 12.33
CA LYS A 293 -10.89 -12.24 10.94
C LYS A 293 -10.00 -11.23 10.25
N LEU A 294 -9.81 -11.41 8.95
CA LEU A 294 -9.25 -10.42 8.06
C LEU A 294 -10.41 -9.77 7.29
N ILE A 295 -10.58 -8.47 7.48
CA ILE A 295 -11.64 -7.66 6.85
C ILE A 295 -11.03 -6.93 5.66
N ILE A 296 -11.63 -7.11 4.48
CA ILE A 296 -11.06 -6.65 3.20
C ILE A 296 -12.13 -5.95 2.37
N PRO A 297 -12.12 -4.62 2.29
CA PRO A 297 -12.95 -3.91 1.35
C PRO A 297 -12.40 -4.04 -0.06
N THR A 298 -13.29 -4.17 -1.04
CA THR A 298 -12.95 -4.12 -2.47
C THR A 298 -13.24 -2.73 -3.04
N TYR A 299 -12.26 -2.14 -3.68
CA TYR A 299 -12.34 -0.75 -4.16
C TYR A 299 -13.29 -0.60 -5.36
N PHE A 300 -13.34 -1.61 -6.24
CA PHE A 300 -14.08 -1.54 -7.51
C PHE A 300 -15.44 -2.27 -7.47
N ALA A 301 -15.89 -2.80 -6.34
CA ALA A 301 -17.06 -3.66 -6.32
C ALA A 301 -18.00 -3.48 -5.13
N ASP A 302 -17.82 -2.49 -4.29
CA ASP A 302 -18.63 -2.26 -3.07
C ASP A 302 -18.88 -3.54 -2.23
N VAL A 303 -17.90 -4.46 -2.19
CA VAL A 303 -17.96 -5.72 -1.45
C VAL A 303 -17.02 -5.68 -0.26
N LEU A 304 -17.49 -6.12 0.89
CA LEU A 304 -16.67 -6.34 2.07
C LEU A 304 -16.49 -7.84 2.26
N ASN A 305 -15.25 -8.30 2.11
CA ASN A 305 -14.89 -9.69 2.41
C ASN A 305 -14.45 -9.83 3.86
N MET A 306 -14.82 -10.94 4.48
CA MET A 306 -14.39 -11.35 5.81
C MET A 306 -13.82 -12.75 5.71
N VAL A 307 -12.50 -12.87 5.91
CA VAL A 307 -11.81 -14.17 5.90
C VAL A 307 -11.62 -14.62 7.33
N ASP A 308 -12.10 -15.81 7.65
CA ASP A 308 -11.86 -16.45 8.95
C ASP A 308 -10.41 -16.97 9.00
N LEU A 309 -9.64 -16.57 10.02
CA LEU A 309 -8.22 -16.87 10.10
C LEU A 309 -7.89 -18.31 10.52
N ASN A 310 -8.87 -19.08 11.00
CA ASN A 310 -8.66 -20.49 11.32
C ASN A 310 -8.92 -21.40 10.10
N THR A 311 -9.96 -21.08 9.33
CA THR A 311 -10.42 -21.95 8.23
C THR A 311 -10.07 -21.40 6.85
N PHE A 312 -9.75 -20.10 6.76
CA PHE A 312 -9.59 -19.32 5.53
C PHE A 312 -10.83 -19.32 4.64
N SER A 313 -11.99 -19.59 5.21
CA SER A 313 -13.26 -19.41 4.50
C SER A 313 -13.57 -17.92 4.32
N VAL A 314 -14.15 -17.59 3.17
CA VAL A 314 -14.50 -16.22 2.80
C VAL A 314 -16.01 -16.04 2.87
N ALA A 315 -16.46 -15.12 3.72
CA ALA A 315 -17.80 -14.57 3.69
C ALA A 315 -17.76 -13.16 3.09
N ALA A 316 -18.72 -12.83 2.25
CA ALA A 316 -18.78 -11.52 1.63
C ALA A 316 -20.11 -10.84 1.86
N VAL A 317 -20.07 -9.53 2.05
CA VAL A 317 -21.23 -8.67 2.17
C VAL A 317 -21.21 -7.64 1.06
N ASN A 318 -22.25 -7.67 0.23
CA ASN A 318 -22.45 -6.63 -0.76
C ASN A 318 -22.97 -5.36 -0.07
N MET A 319 -22.21 -4.28 -0.18
CA MET A 319 -22.53 -2.97 0.40
C MET A 319 -23.15 -2.04 -0.65
N ASN A 320 -23.46 -2.56 -1.84
CA ASN A 320 -23.98 -1.77 -2.94
C ASN A 320 -25.24 -1.03 -2.54
N VAL A 321 -25.18 0.29 -2.57
CA VAL A 321 -26.28 1.21 -2.30
C VAL A 321 -27.03 1.63 -3.58
N GLY A 322 -26.93 0.83 -4.65
CA GLY A 322 -27.62 1.08 -5.91
C GLY A 322 -26.93 2.11 -6.81
N ARG A 323 -25.61 2.31 -6.67
CA ARG A 323 -24.85 3.17 -7.57
C ARG A 323 -24.65 2.51 -8.94
N THR A 324 -24.79 3.30 -10.00
CA THR A 324 -24.37 2.90 -11.35
C THR A 324 -22.95 3.38 -11.58
N GLU A 325 -22.05 2.47 -11.97
CA GLU A 325 -20.67 2.83 -12.34
C GLU A 325 -20.66 3.82 -13.51
N THR A 326 -19.91 4.91 -13.37
CA THR A 326 -19.63 5.85 -14.47
C THR A 326 -18.67 5.23 -15.47
N LYS A 327 -18.49 5.89 -16.62
CA LYS A 327 -17.50 5.44 -17.64
C LYS A 327 -16.06 5.53 -17.10
N GLU A 328 -15.77 6.58 -16.32
CA GLU A 328 -14.48 6.81 -15.68
C GLU A 328 -14.16 5.71 -14.66
N GLN A 329 -15.12 5.35 -13.80
CA GLN A 329 -14.97 4.25 -12.85
C GLN A 329 -14.73 2.89 -13.54
N LYS A 330 -15.44 2.63 -14.65
CA LYS A 330 -15.19 1.44 -15.48
C LYS A 330 -13.79 1.46 -16.09
N GLY A 331 -13.33 2.61 -16.58
CA GLY A 331 -11.99 2.79 -17.11
C GLY A 331 -10.91 2.58 -16.05
N GLU A 332 -11.09 3.13 -14.86
CA GLU A 332 -10.18 2.93 -13.73
C GLU A 332 -10.10 1.45 -13.32
N LYS A 333 -11.24 0.78 -13.22
CA LYS A 333 -11.31 -0.65 -12.94
C LYS A 333 -10.53 -1.46 -13.98
N PHE A 334 -10.76 -1.19 -15.26
CA PHE A 334 -10.07 -1.86 -16.37
C PHE A 334 -8.55 -1.64 -16.33
N PHE A 335 -8.12 -0.42 -16.03
CA PHE A 335 -6.71 -0.04 -15.92
C PHE A 335 -5.97 -0.79 -14.79
N ASN A 336 -6.68 -1.16 -13.74
CA ASN A 336 -6.14 -1.85 -12.57
C ASN A 336 -6.33 -3.38 -12.60
N ASP A 337 -7.10 -3.92 -13.55
CA ASP A 337 -7.46 -5.34 -13.62
C ASP A 337 -6.40 -6.13 -14.39
N ALA A 338 -5.72 -7.05 -13.73
CA ALA A 338 -4.74 -7.94 -14.31
C ALA A 338 -5.37 -9.19 -14.97
N GLY A 339 -6.68 -9.39 -14.81
CA GLY A 339 -7.40 -10.47 -15.49
C GLY A 339 -7.37 -10.38 -17.01
N HIS A 340 -7.05 -9.20 -17.55
CA HIS A 340 -6.84 -8.97 -18.97
C HIS A 340 -5.42 -9.29 -19.46
N CYS A 341 -4.50 -9.56 -18.55
CA CYS A 341 -3.12 -9.88 -18.85
C CYS A 341 -2.86 -11.38 -18.69
N TYR A 342 -1.98 -11.91 -19.55
CA TYR A 342 -1.57 -13.31 -19.47
C TYR A 342 -1.14 -13.68 -18.06
N GLN A 343 -1.74 -14.74 -17.52
CA GLN A 343 -1.48 -15.28 -16.17
C GLN A 343 -1.55 -14.25 -15.02
N GLY A 344 -2.17 -13.07 -15.20
CA GLY A 344 -2.32 -12.08 -14.15
C GLY A 344 -1.03 -11.40 -13.70
N TRP A 345 0.01 -11.34 -14.56
CA TRP A 345 1.31 -10.79 -14.21
C TRP A 345 1.29 -9.28 -13.96
N GLN A 346 0.50 -8.54 -14.70
CA GLN A 346 0.47 -7.09 -14.60
C GLN A 346 -0.85 -6.50 -15.07
N SER A 347 -1.10 -5.28 -14.68
CA SER A 347 -2.12 -4.39 -15.25
C SER A 347 -1.43 -3.12 -15.75
N CYS A 348 -2.15 -2.22 -16.40
CA CYS A 348 -1.60 -0.91 -16.79
C CYS A 348 -1.02 -0.15 -15.59
N ASN A 349 -1.66 -0.27 -14.41
CA ASN A 349 -1.19 0.34 -13.15
C ASN A 349 0.16 -0.22 -12.66
N GLY A 350 0.64 -1.35 -13.17
CA GLY A 350 1.96 -1.90 -12.86
C GLY A 350 3.08 -0.97 -13.33
N CYS A 351 3.03 -0.52 -14.58
CA CYS A 351 4.00 0.42 -15.17
C CYS A 351 3.60 1.89 -14.99
N HIS A 352 2.29 2.17 -14.82
CA HIS A 352 1.74 3.51 -14.66
C HIS A 352 1.03 3.68 -13.31
N PRO A 353 1.78 3.62 -12.19
CA PRO A 353 1.20 3.63 -10.84
C PRO A 353 0.52 4.96 -10.51
N GLY A 354 -0.48 4.90 -9.62
CA GLY A 354 -1.17 6.11 -9.15
C GLY A 354 -1.97 6.80 -10.26
N ASP A 355 -2.82 6.02 -10.93
CA ASP A 355 -3.80 6.49 -11.90
C ASP A 355 -3.19 7.07 -13.19
N GLY A 356 -2.26 6.32 -13.79
CA GLY A 356 -1.72 6.60 -15.11
C GLY A 356 -0.50 7.51 -15.15
N ARG A 357 0.23 7.66 -14.04
CA ARG A 357 1.49 8.41 -13.98
C ARG A 357 2.68 7.57 -14.41
N THR A 358 3.85 8.19 -14.55
CA THR A 358 5.10 7.46 -14.73
C THR A 358 5.60 6.90 -13.39
N ASP A 359 6.22 5.72 -13.41
CA ASP A 359 6.93 5.13 -12.27
C ASP A 359 8.29 5.80 -11.98
N GLY A 360 8.76 6.66 -12.88
CA GLY A 360 10.04 7.39 -12.74
C GLY A 360 11.26 6.59 -13.16
N MET A 361 11.09 5.47 -13.90
CA MET A 361 12.17 4.62 -14.40
C MET A 361 12.37 4.75 -15.90
N ASN A 362 13.59 4.49 -16.37
CA ASN A 362 13.92 4.46 -17.79
C ASN A 362 13.77 3.03 -18.32
N TRP A 363 12.64 2.74 -18.92
CA TRP A 363 12.36 1.44 -19.53
C TRP A 363 12.90 1.37 -20.96
N ASP A 364 13.62 0.29 -21.28
CA ASP A 364 13.94 -0.06 -22.66
C ASP A 364 12.71 -0.71 -23.31
N LEU A 365 11.90 0.09 -23.97
CA LEU A 365 10.69 -0.35 -24.67
C LEU A 365 10.99 -0.88 -26.08
N MET A 366 12.25 -0.97 -26.47
CA MET A 366 12.71 -1.43 -27.81
C MET A 366 12.17 -0.61 -28.99
N ASN A 367 11.60 0.56 -28.75
CA ASN A 367 11.01 1.40 -29.80
C ASN A 367 12.04 1.95 -30.78
N ASP A 368 13.27 2.22 -30.29
CA ASP A 368 14.40 2.76 -31.08
C ASP A 368 15.60 1.78 -31.10
N GLY A 369 15.32 0.49 -30.90
CA GLY A 369 16.35 -0.55 -30.79
C GLY A 369 16.76 -0.87 -29.37
N VAL A 370 17.38 -2.05 -29.19
CA VAL A 370 17.85 -2.54 -27.89
C VAL A 370 18.96 -1.61 -27.33
N GLY A 371 18.88 -1.33 -26.04
CA GLY A 371 19.88 -0.50 -25.34
C GLY A 371 19.60 1.01 -25.39
N ASN A 372 18.40 1.41 -25.83
CA ASN A 372 17.96 2.81 -25.79
C ASN A 372 16.79 2.98 -24.79
N PRO A 373 17.08 2.96 -23.48
CA PRO A 373 16.05 3.03 -22.45
C PRO A 373 15.32 4.38 -22.44
N LYS A 374 14.03 4.35 -22.24
CA LYS A 374 13.18 5.54 -22.12
C LYS A 374 12.32 5.51 -20.87
N THR A 375 12.14 6.65 -20.26
CA THR A 375 11.17 6.79 -19.16
C THR A 375 9.77 6.52 -19.67
N ALA A 376 9.03 5.64 -18.99
CA ALA A 376 7.63 5.40 -19.28
C ALA A 376 6.85 6.71 -19.22
N ARG A 377 6.14 7.06 -20.30
CA ARG A 377 5.32 8.27 -20.34
C ARG A 377 4.07 8.08 -19.53
N ALA A 378 3.59 9.15 -18.91
CA ALA A 378 2.30 9.12 -18.24
C ALA A 378 1.19 8.70 -19.20
N CYS A 379 0.37 7.76 -18.77
CA CYS A 379 -0.88 7.41 -19.45
C CYS A 379 -1.96 8.36 -18.97
N PHE A 380 -2.61 9.08 -19.87
CA PHE A 380 -3.80 9.86 -19.52
C PHE A 380 -5.00 8.92 -19.65
N ILE A 381 -5.71 8.73 -18.56
CA ILE A 381 -7.04 8.12 -18.61
C ILE A 381 -7.92 9.19 -19.29
N ALA A 382 -8.41 8.87 -20.48
CA ALA A 382 -9.35 9.75 -21.16
C ALA A 382 -10.61 9.90 -20.31
N THR A 383 -10.87 11.12 -19.85
CA THR A 383 -12.07 11.49 -19.10
C THR A 383 -13.29 11.56 -20.02
#